data_d5e42443b6ca67d4ca0cea5b47eea61d
#
_entry.id   d5e42443b6ca67d4ca0cea5b47eea61d
#
_cell.length_a   1.000
_cell.length_b   1.000
_cell.length_c   1.000
_cell.angle_alpha   90.00
_cell.angle_beta   90.00
_cell.angle_gamma   90.00
#
_symmetry.space_group_name_H-M   'P 1'
#
loop_
_entity.id
_entity.type
_entity.pdbx_description
1 polymer ?
#
loop_
_entity_poly.entity_id
_entity_poly.type
_entity_poly.pdbx_seq_one_letter_code
_entity_poly.pdbx_strand_id
1 'polypeptide(L)'
;MKIPWISKEQIALKAVDLIENFQTMAGYMVKPPIPVEDIIERSLGLRLVYEDLGKVFGSNDVLGATYVASKVICINERLFEHSSEGRLVFTCAHEAGHWVLHRQHVDVEGRRNLKGAAIVSRLSDAKAPIEWQANYFAACLLMPEKEIREAFQKVCAPEPFVINNVRNTVEEGARCEEPFVEQWPFIAAAMCEAGGFSNVSKQAMIIRLQDLGLLINQTSTKMDWKTTFRA
;
A
#
# COMPACT_ATOMS: atom_id res chain seq x y z
N MET A 1 -15.90 -9.01 15.21
CA MET A 1 -16.43 -7.86 14.46
C MET A 1 -16.87 -8.37 13.09
N LYS A 2 -18.13 -8.15 12.69
CA LYS A 2 -18.58 -8.49 11.32
C LYS A 2 -18.39 -7.23 10.46
N ILE A 3 -17.40 -7.25 9.59
CA ILE A 3 -17.13 -6.16 8.66
C ILE A 3 -17.73 -6.53 7.30
N PRO A 4 -18.53 -5.64 6.69
CA PRO A 4 -19.06 -5.87 5.36
C PRO A 4 -17.92 -5.90 4.33
N TRP A 5 -18.11 -6.68 3.27
CA TRP A 5 -17.24 -6.64 2.12
C TRP A 5 -17.43 -5.32 1.37
N ILE A 6 -16.32 -4.63 1.09
CA ILE A 6 -16.28 -3.41 0.29
C ILE A 6 -15.56 -3.74 -1.02
N SER A 7 -16.14 -3.36 -2.16
CA SER A 7 -15.53 -3.64 -3.45
C SER A 7 -14.26 -2.82 -3.70
N LYS A 8 -13.40 -3.28 -4.62
CA LYS A 8 -12.18 -2.57 -5.01
C LYS A 8 -12.47 -1.14 -5.46
N GLU A 9 -13.51 -0.97 -6.26
CA GLU A 9 -13.94 0.32 -6.81
C GLU A 9 -14.37 1.28 -5.70
N GLN A 10 -15.13 0.77 -4.73
CA GLN A 10 -15.57 1.57 -3.59
C GLN A 10 -14.41 1.98 -2.68
N ILE A 11 -13.44 1.09 -2.47
CA ILE A 11 -12.23 1.41 -1.70
C ILE A 11 -11.38 2.45 -2.45
N ALA A 12 -11.19 2.28 -3.76
CA ALA A 12 -10.44 3.22 -4.58
C ALA A 12 -11.07 4.62 -4.57
N LEU A 13 -12.40 4.72 -4.73
CA LEU A 13 -13.12 6.00 -4.63
C LEU A 13 -12.89 6.69 -3.29
N LYS A 14 -12.95 5.95 -2.17
CA LYS A 14 -12.69 6.53 -0.84
C LYS A 14 -11.25 7.05 -0.68
N ALA A 15 -10.28 6.42 -1.32
CA ALA A 15 -8.91 6.91 -1.32
C ALA A 15 -8.77 8.19 -2.16
N VAL A 16 -9.42 8.25 -3.33
CA VAL A 16 -9.47 9.46 -4.17
C VAL A 16 -10.16 10.60 -3.43
N ASP A 17 -11.35 10.35 -2.86
CA ASP A 17 -12.10 11.36 -2.08
C ASP A 17 -11.24 11.95 -0.95
N LEU A 18 -10.43 11.11 -0.29
CA LEU A 18 -9.54 11.58 0.78
C LEU A 18 -8.44 12.51 0.26
N ILE A 19 -7.85 12.19 -0.89
CA ILE A 19 -6.84 13.05 -1.53
C ILE A 19 -7.48 14.37 -1.96
N GLU A 20 -8.65 14.35 -2.60
CA GLU A 20 -9.35 15.54 -3.06
C GLU A 20 -9.77 16.47 -1.90
N ASN A 21 -10.25 15.89 -0.80
CA ASN A 21 -10.56 16.63 0.42
C ASN A 21 -9.30 17.31 0.99
N PHE A 22 -8.18 16.60 1.02
CA PHE A 22 -6.91 17.17 1.47
C PHE A 22 -6.44 18.30 0.54
N GLN A 23 -6.50 18.11 -0.79
CA GLN A 23 -6.15 19.14 -1.77
C GLN A 23 -7.00 20.40 -1.60
N THR A 24 -8.31 20.23 -1.41
CA THR A 24 -9.25 21.35 -1.18
C THR A 24 -8.87 22.12 0.08
N MET A 25 -8.57 21.42 1.16
CA MET A 25 -8.15 22.03 2.43
C MET A 25 -6.78 22.68 2.35
N ALA A 26 -5.84 22.05 1.66
CA ALA A 26 -4.45 22.53 1.54
C ALA A 26 -4.29 23.67 0.52
N GLY A 27 -5.21 23.80 -0.44
CA GLY A 27 -5.18 24.83 -1.47
C GLY A 27 -4.19 24.53 -2.61
N TYR A 28 -3.72 23.29 -2.73
CA TYR A 28 -2.81 22.86 -3.83
C TYR A 28 -3.09 21.42 -4.26
N MET A 29 -2.69 21.10 -5.48
CA MET A 29 -2.78 19.74 -6.03
C MET A 29 -1.68 18.86 -5.45
N VAL A 30 -2.07 17.73 -4.88
CA VAL A 30 -1.15 16.71 -4.36
C VAL A 30 -0.65 15.83 -5.51
N LYS A 31 0.64 15.62 -5.54
CA LYS A 31 1.31 14.65 -6.41
C LYS A 31 2.18 13.72 -5.57
N PRO A 32 2.54 12.53 -6.09
CA PRO A 32 3.49 11.68 -5.39
C PRO A 32 4.84 12.40 -5.12
N PRO A 33 5.47 12.16 -3.98
CA PRO A 33 5.04 11.26 -2.92
C PRO A 33 3.84 11.81 -2.14
N ILE A 34 2.85 10.95 -1.87
CA ILE A 34 1.64 11.37 -1.16
C ILE A 34 1.96 11.64 0.33
N PRO A 35 1.60 12.81 0.88
CA PRO A 35 1.92 13.21 2.25
C PRO A 35 0.93 12.58 3.25
N VAL A 36 1.09 11.29 3.52
CA VAL A 36 0.12 10.49 4.30
C VAL A 36 -0.03 11.00 5.72
N GLU A 37 1.06 11.40 6.36
CA GLU A 37 1.04 11.91 7.73
C GLU A 37 0.21 13.20 7.83
N ASP A 38 0.42 14.14 6.92
CA ASP A 38 -0.38 15.36 6.82
C ASP A 38 -1.86 15.05 6.56
N ILE A 39 -2.16 14.06 5.72
CA ILE A 39 -3.52 13.62 5.44
C ILE A 39 -4.17 13.06 6.71
N ILE A 40 -3.46 12.23 7.46
CA ILE A 40 -3.94 11.66 8.73
C ILE A 40 -4.24 12.78 9.74
N GLU A 41 -3.31 13.70 9.92
CA GLU A 41 -3.45 14.72 10.96
C GLU A 41 -4.42 15.83 10.55
N ARG A 42 -4.29 16.36 9.35
CA ARG A 42 -5.04 17.56 8.93
C ARG A 42 -6.38 17.22 8.29
N SER A 43 -6.46 16.18 7.45
CA SER A 43 -7.71 15.84 6.75
C SER A 43 -8.59 14.91 7.57
N LEU A 44 -8.02 13.90 8.24
CA LEU A 44 -8.78 12.99 9.09
C LEU A 44 -8.95 13.50 10.52
N GLY A 45 -8.16 14.51 10.94
CA GLY A 45 -8.19 15.06 12.31
C GLY A 45 -7.78 14.05 13.37
N LEU A 46 -6.81 13.19 13.03
CA LEU A 46 -6.27 12.16 13.91
C LEU A 46 -4.90 12.56 14.41
N ARG A 47 -4.56 12.10 15.61
CA ARG A 47 -3.20 12.19 16.10
C ARG A 47 -2.40 10.97 15.67
N LEU A 48 -1.28 11.20 14.99
CA LEU A 48 -0.32 10.15 14.63
C LEU A 48 0.75 10.05 15.73
N VAL A 49 1.02 8.84 16.22
CA VAL A 49 1.96 8.57 17.31
C VAL A 49 2.83 7.38 16.94
N TYR A 50 4.08 7.43 17.33
CA TYR A 50 5.05 6.35 17.18
C TYR A 50 5.42 5.81 18.56
N GLU A 51 5.27 4.48 18.77
CA GLU A 51 5.46 3.84 20.07
C GLU A 51 5.91 2.39 19.90
N ASP A 52 6.62 1.83 20.86
CA ASP A 52 6.95 0.39 20.88
C ASP A 52 5.70 -0.46 21.12
N LEU A 53 4.97 -0.74 20.04
CA LEU A 53 3.76 -1.57 20.10
C LEU A 53 4.07 -3.02 20.53
N GLY A 54 5.30 -3.48 20.37
CA GLY A 54 5.73 -4.78 20.86
C GLY A 54 5.61 -4.86 22.38
N LYS A 55 6.00 -3.81 23.11
CA LYS A 55 5.82 -3.71 24.55
C LYS A 55 4.35 -3.56 24.95
N VAL A 56 3.59 -2.72 24.22
CA VAL A 56 2.19 -2.46 24.53
C VAL A 56 1.32 -3.69 24.40
N PHE A 57 1.51 -4.48 23.35
CA PHE A 57 0.68 -5.66 23.04
C PHE A 57 1.34 -7.00 23.42
N GLY A 58 2.58 -7.00 23.88
CA GLY A 58 3.32 -8.22 24.22
C GLY A 58 3.65 -9.08 23.01
N SER A 59 3.73 -8.49 21.81
CA SER A 59 3.99 -9.19 20.56
C SER A 59 4.73 -8.31 19.55
N ASN A 60 5.77 -8.87 18.91
CA ASN A 60 6.58 -8.16 17.92
C ASN A 60 5.96 -8.15 16.51
N ASP A 61 4.81 -8.78 16.31
CA ASP A 61 4.14 -8.85 15.02
C ASP A 61 3.18 -7.67 14.77
N VAL A 62 2.96 -6.80 15.76
CA VAL A 62 2.09 -5.62 15.65
C VAL A 62 2.83 -4.51 14.93
N LEU A 63 2.26 -4.03 13.80
CA LEU A 63 2.82 -2.95 12.98
C LEU A 63 2.16 -1.60 13.29
N GLY A 64 0.86 -1.61 13.54
CA GLY A 64 0.07 -0.42 13.81
C GLY A 64 -1.18 -0.73 14.61
N ALA A 65 -1.82 0.33 15.10
CA ALA A 65 -3.10 0.24 15.79
C ALA A 65 -3.90 1.54 15.61
N THR A 66 -5.17 1.39 15.20
CA THR A 66 -6.12 2.50 15.08
C THR A 66 -7.06 2.52 16.26
N TYR A 67 -6.91 3.50 17.15
CA TYR A 67 -7.75 3.72 18.33
C TYR A 67 -8.91 4.65 17.99
N VAL A 68 -10.10 4.09 17.75
CA VAL A 68 -11.25 4.83 17.24
C VAL A 68 -11.78 5.85 18.26
N ALA A 69 -11.89 5.46 19.53
CA ALA A 69 -12.45 6.34 20.58
C ALA A 69 -11.57 7.57 20.86
N SER A 70 -10.26 7.42 20.84
CA SER A 70 -9.30 8.51 21.12
C SER A 70 -8.84 9.26 19.89
N LYS A 71 -9.25 8.84 18.69
CA LYS A 71 -8.81 9.40 17.40
C LYS A 71 -7.29 9.41 17.26
N VAL A 72 -6.66 8.26 17.53
CA VAL A 72 -5.21 8.07 17.46
C VAL A 72 -4.90 6.93 16.51
N ILE A 73 -3.94 7.16 15.62
CA ILE A 73 -3.21 6.13 14.91
C ILE A 73 -1.85 5.98 15.58
N CYS A 74 -1.51 4.77 15.97
CA CYS A 74 -0.22 4.44 16.57
C CYS A 74 0.53 3.50 15.64
N ILE A 75 1.76 3.86 15.30
CA ILE A 75 2.66 3.09 14.44
C ILE A 75 3.81 2.55 15.28
N ASN A 76 4.21 1.31 15.04
CA ASN A 76 5.33 0.72 15.77
C ASN A 76 6.64 1.43 15.42
N GLU A 77 7.29 2.05 16.41
CA GLU A 77 8.54 2.80 16.24
C GLU A 77 9.68 1.95 15.67
N ARG A 78 9.64 0.63 15.85
CA ARG A 78 10.64 -0.30 15.27
C ARG A 78 10.69 -0.27 13.75
N LEU A 79 9.65 0.27 13.10
CA LEU A 79 9.66 0.45 11.64
C LEU A 79 10.69 1.50 11.19
N PHE A 80 11.10 2.43 12.05
CA PHE A 80 12.20 3.37 11.75
C PHE A 80 13.56 2.67 11.70
N GLU A 81 13.78 1.68 12.56
CA GLU A 81 15.10 1.07 12.72
C GLU A 81 15.32 -0.09 11.73
N HIS A 82 14.26 -0.82 11.40
CA HIS A 82 14.35 -2.13 10.72
C HIS A 82 13.59 -2.20 9.40
N SER A 83 13.08 -1.08 8.89
CA SER A 83 12.25 -1.08 7.69
C SER A 83 12.64 0.04 6.72
N SER A 84 12.29 -0.13 5.43
CA SER A 84 12.38 0.94 4.46
C SER A 84 11.33 2.01 4.76
N GLU A 85 11.61 3.26 4.37
CA GLU A 85 10.64 4.37 4.42
C GLU A 85 9.28 3.98 3.81
N GLY A 86 9.31 3.32 2.65
CA GLY A 86 8.09 2.85 1.99
C GLY A 86 7.24 1.90 2.84
N ARG A 87 7.84 1.12 3.75
CA ARG A 87 7.09 0.26 4.65
C ARG A 87 6.41 1.06 5.77
N LEU A 88 7.12 2.03 6.33
CA LEU A 88 6.58 2.94 7.35
C LEU A 88 5.37 3.69 6.80
N VAL A 89 5.55 4.37 5.65
CA VAL A 89 4.49 5.14 4.99
C VAL A 89 3.31 4.26 4.58
N PHE A 90 3.57 3.04 4.09
CA PHE A 90 2.52 2.08 3.78
C PHE A 90 1.73 1.69 5.03
N THR A 91 2.39 1.50 6.18
CA THR A 91 1.70 1.19 7.44
C THR A 91 0.84 2.37 7.89
N CYS A 92 1.32 3.62 7.79
CA CYS A 92 0.50 4.80 8.07
C CYS A 92 -0.75 4.86 7.19
N ALA A 93 -0.60 4.63 5.88
CA ALA A 93 -1.71 4.60 4.92
C ALA A 93 -2.70 3.44 5.21
N HIS A 94 -2.18 2.31 5.66
CA HIS A 94 -2.98 1.15 6.05
C HIS A 94 -3.85 1.45 7.28
N GLU A 95 -3.28 2.07 8.32
CA GLU A 95 -4.04 2.49 9.50
C GLU A 95 -5.08 3.58 9.16
N ALA A 96 -4.76 4.50 8.24
CA ALA A 96 -5.74 5.43 7.69
C ALA A 96 -6.88 4.69 6.97
N GLY A 97 -6.57 3.58 6.28
CA GLY A 97 -7.56 2.69 5.67
C GLY A 97 -8.50 2.08 6.70
N HIS A 98 -7.98 1.60 7.81
CA HIS A 98 -8.81 1.12 8.92
C HIS A 98 -9.73 2.20 9.47
N TRP A 99 -9.24 3.41 9.62
CA TRP A 99 -10.07 4.53 10.04
C TRP A 99 -11.18 4.85 9.02
N VAL A 100 -10.85 4.99 7.76
CA VAL A 100 -11.80 5.39 6.72
C VAL A 100 -12.86 4.32 6.50
N LEU A 101 -12.44 3.04 6.42
CA LEU A 101 -13.31 1.95 6.03
C LEU A 101 -14.05 1.30 7.21
N HIS A 102 -13.41 1.22 8.38
CA HIS A 102 -13.83 0.27 9.40
C HIS A 102 -14.25 0.90 10.74
N ARG A 103 -13.93 2.19 11.01
CA ARG A 103 -14.20 2.82 12.32
C ARG A 103 -15.67 2.72 12.77
N GLN A 104 -16.63 2.78 11.84
CA GLN A 104 -18.06 2.70 12.15
C GLN A 104 -18.52 1.32 12.63
N HIS A 105 -17.67 0.29 12.44
CA HIS A 105 -17.97 -1.08 12.84
C HIS A 105 -17.31 -1.46 14.17
N VAL A 106 -16.56 -0.53 14.77
CA VAL A 106 -15.94 -0.73 16.09
C VAL A 106 -16.94 -0.35 17.15
N ASP A 107 -17.29 -1.31 17.99
CA ASP A 107 -18.14 -1.06 19.17
C ASP A 107 -17.35 -0.29 20.23
N VAL A 108 -17.56 1.01 20.28
CA VAL A 108 -16.89 1.92 21.22
C VAL A 108 -17.58 1.91 22.59
N GLU A 109 -18.89 1.64 22.65
CA GLU A 109 -19.68 1.71 23.88
C GLU A 109 -19.53 0.48 24.77
N GLY A 110 -19.34 -0.71 24.18
CA GLY A 110 -19.23 -1.97 24.92
C GLY A 110 -17.88 -2.22 25.60
N ARG A 111 -16.85 -1.41 25.30
CA ARG A 111 -15.47 -1.66 25.76
C ARG A 111 -14.88 -0.47 26.50
N ARG A 112 -15.06 -0.45 27.81
CA ARG A 112 -14.48 0.59 28.71
C ARG A 112 -12.94 0.56 28.84
N ASN A 113 -12.24 -0.37 28.20
CA ASN A 113 -10.78 -0.41 28.19
C ASN A 113 -10.27 0.20 26.89
N LEU A 114 -9.37 1.17 26.96
CA LEU A 114 -8.70 1.82 25.83
C LEU A 114 -8.12 0.82 24.81
N LYS A 115 -7.66 -0.33 25.24
CA LYS A 115 -7.18 -1.45 24.39
C LYS A 115 -8.32 -2.15 23.62
N GLY A 116 -9.57 -2.02 24.02
CA GLY A 116 -10.70 -2.76 23.46
C GLY A 116 -11.37 -2.14 22.25
N ALA A 117 -11.12 -0.86 21.96
CA ALA A 117 -11.67 -0.12 20.82
C ALA A 117 -10.61 0.14 19.74
N ALA A 118 -9.54 -0.62 19.71
CA ALA A 118 -8.49 -0.54 18.70
C ALA A 118 -8.69 -1.60 17.61
N ILE A 119 -8.42 -1.21 16.36
CA ILE A 119 -8.14 -2.13 15.27
C ILE A 119 -6.61 -2.32 15.30
N VAL A 120 -6.15 -3.54 15.50
CA VAL A 120 -4.71 -3.84 15.65
C VAL A 120 -4.23 -4.62 14.44
N SER A 121 -3.31 -4.04 13.70
CA SER A 121 -2.73 -4.62 12.49
C SER A 121 -1.54 -5.52 12.84
N ARG A 122 -1.65 -6.80 12.50
CA ARG A 122 -0.65 -7.83 12.75
C ARG A 122 -0.18 -8.48 11.47
N LEU A 123 1.09 -8.85 11.42
CA LEU A 123 1.62 -9.65 10.31
C LEU A 123 0.92 -11.01 10.19
N SER A 124 0.53 -11.61 11.32
CA SER A 124 -0.20 -12.89 11.36
C SER A 124 -1.58 -12.82 10.71
N ASP A 125 -2.24 -11.67 10.73
CA ASP A 125 -3.61 -11.48 10.29
C ASP A 125 -3.73 -10.97 8.85
N ALA A 126 -2.61 -10.87 8.12
CA ALA A 126 -2.52 -10.27 6.77
C ALA A 126 -3.50 -10.87 5.72
N LYS A 127 -4.04 -12.07 5.98
CA LYS A 127 -5.03 -12.71 5.11
C LYS A 127 -6.49 -12.42 5.50
N ALA A 128 -6.72 -11.73 6.61
CA ALA A 128 -8.07 -11.39 7.04
C ALA A 128 -8.69 -10.38 6.05
N PRO A 129 -10.00 -10.50 5.75
CA PRO A 129 -10.67 -9.59 4.81
C PRO A 129 -10.54 -8.10 5.18
N ILE A 130 -10.52 -7.77 6.45
CA ILE A 130 -10.34 -6.40 6.95
C ILE A 130 -8.94 -5.86 6.60
N GLU A 131 -7.91 -6.69 6.77
CA GLU A 131 -6.53 -6.34 6.46
C GLU A 131 -6.33 -6.18 4.95
N TRP A 132 -6.97 -7.05 4.17
CA TRP A 132 -6.94 -6.93 2.72
C TRP A 132 -7.55 -5.59 2.26
N GLN A 133 -8.70 -5.19 2.81
CA GLN A 133 -9.35 -3.92 2.48
C GLN A 133 -8.46 -2.72 2.84
N ALA A 134 -7.83 -2.73 4.02
CA ALA A 134 -6.91 -1.68 4.45
C ALA A 134 -5.64 -1.64 3.59
N ASN A 135 -5.08 -2.79 3.22
CA ASN A 135 -3.94 -2.88 2.30
C ASN A 135 -4.29 -2.33 0.91
N TYR A 136 -5.49 -2.65 0.40
CA TYR A 136 -5.94 -2.16 -0.89
C TYR A 136 -6.17 -0.64 -0.86
N PHE A 137 -6.74 -0.12 0.22
CA PHE A 137 -6.88 1.32 0.44
C PHE A 137 -5.52 2.03 0.46
N ALA A 138 -4.55 1.50 1.22
CA ALA A 138 -3.20 2.04 1.28
C ALA A 138 -2.54 2.10 -0.10
N ALA A 139 -2.67 1.04 -0.89
CA ALA A 139 -2.16 1.01 -2.26
C ALA A 139 -2.84 2.06 -3.15
N CYS A 140 -4.17 2.25 -3.04
CA CYS A 140 -4.89 3.27 -3.79
C CYS A 140 -4.52 4.69 -3.36
N LEU A 141 -4.32 4.92 -2.06
CA LEU A 141 -3.96 6.22 -1.52
C LEU A 141 -2.54 6.63 -1.95
N LEU A 142 -1.56 5.74 -1.78
CA LEU A 142 -0.15 6.02 -2.10
C LEU A 142 0.14 6.05 -3.59
N MET A 143 -0.62 5.26 -4.37
CA MET A 143 -0.45 5.05 -5.80
C MET A 143 -1.78 5.28 -6.53
N PRO A 144 -2.27 6.53 -6.61
CA PRO A 144 -3.52 6.83 -7.28
C PRO A 144 -3.45 6.42 -8.76
N GLU A 145 -4.55 5.87 -9.28
CA GLU A 145 -4.56 5.26 -10.61
C GLU A 145 -4.17 6.25 -11.72
N LYS A 146 -4.62 7.49 -11.63
CA LYS A 146 -4.30 8.54 -12.61
C LYS A 146 -2.79 8.75 -12.72
N GLU A 147 -2.13 8.96 -11.60
CA GLU A 147 -0.68 9.21 -11.50
C GLU A 147 0.13 7.98 -11.96
N ILE A 148 -0.36 6.77 -11.63
CA ILE A 148 0.25 5.53 -12.13
C ILE A 148 0.14 5.43 -13.64
N ARG A 149 -1.04 5.71 -14.23
CA ARG A 149 -1.20 5.65 -15.69
C ARG A 149 -0.37 6.72 -16.41
N GLU A 150 -0.29 7.93 -15.87
CA GLU A 150 0.58 8.98 -16.39
C GLU A 150 2.07 8.60 -16.36
N ALA A 151 2.53 7.96 -15.27
CA ALA A 151 3.90 7.45 -15.18
C ALA A 151 4.13 6.28 -16.14
N PHE A 152 3.15 5.36 -16.25
CA PHE A 152 3.24 4.19 -17.11
C PHE A 152 3.41 4.56 -18.59
N GLN A 153 2.66 5.55 -19.06
CA GLN A 153 2.77 6.05 -20.43
C GLN A 153 4.18 6.60 -20.76
N LYS A 154 4.90 7.08 -19.76
CA LYS A 154 6.29 7.56 -19.94
C LYS A 154 7.32 6.43 -19.97
N VAL A 155 7.04 5.31 -19.32
CA VAL A 155 7.99 4.21 -19.11
C VAL A 155 7.72 3.04 -20.04
N CYS A 156 6.47 2.67 -20.20
CA CYS A 156 6.04 1.46 -20.89
C CYS A 156 4.93 1.79 -21.90
N ALA A 157 5.26 1.84 -23.16
CA ALA A 157 4.25 1.92 -24.23
C ALA A 157 4.45 0.74 -25.19
N PRO A 158 3.38 0.07 -25.68
CA PRO A 158 1.96 0.24 -25.36
C PRO A 158 1.47 -0.48 -24.11
N GLU A 159 0.27 -0.14 -23.64
CA GLU A 159 -0.45 -0.86 -22.56
C GLU A 159 -1.19 -2.09 -23.13
N PRO A 160 -1.22 -3.22 -22.37
CA PRO A 160 -0.45 -3.51 -21.17
C PRO A 160 0.97 -3.99 -21.50
N PHE A 161 1.90 -3.87 -20.54
CA PHE A 161 3.21 -4.51 -20.64
C PHE A 161 3.09 -5.99 -20.24
N VAL A 162 3.39 -6.89 -21.18
CA VAL A 162 3.25 -8.33 -20.98
C VAL A 162 4.61 -8.97 -20.76
N ILE A 163 4.77 -9.64 -19.61
CA ILE A 163 5.94 -10.44 -19.30
C ILE A 163 5.62 -11.90 -19.63
N ASN A 164 6.37 -12.47 -20.56
CA ASN A 164 6.29 -13.88 -20.93
C ASN A 164 7.66 -14.53 -20.85
N ASN A 165 7.71 -15.88 -20.91
CA ASN A 165 8.95 -16.65 -20.86
C ASN A 165 9.75 -16.64 -22.18
N VAL A 166 9.29 -15.91 -23.21
CA VAL A 166 9.91 -15.93 -24.53
C VAL A 166 10.83 -14.73 -24.66
N ARG A 167 12.14 -14.96 -24.57
CA ARG A 167 13.10 -14.04 -25.15
C ARG A 167 13.06 -14.22 -26.68
N ASN A 168 12.53 -13.24 -27.40
CA ASN A 168 12.80 -13.11 -28.83
C ASN A 168 14.22 -12.58 -29.02
N THR A 169 15.23 -13.36 -28.64
CA THR A 169 16.59 -13.12 -29.11
C THR A 169 16.65 -13.68 -30.51
N VAL A 170 16.56 -12.80 -31.49
CA VAL A 170 16.89 -13.05 -32.88
C VAL A 170 18.42 -13.06 -32.99
N GLU A 171 19.07 -14.02 -32.36
CA GLU A 171 20.42 -14.40 -32.65
C GLU A 171 20.53 -15.91 -32.48
N GLU A 172 20.68 -16.59 -33.64
CA GLU A 172 21.10 -17.96 -33.80
C GLU A 172 20.34 -19.06 -33.03
N GLY A 173 19.10 -19.33 -33.41
CA GLY A 173 18.58 -20.71 -33.30
C GLY A 173 18.36 -21.32 -31.91
N ALA A 174 18.68 -20.63 -30.82
CA ALA A 174 18.49 -21.10 -29.45
C ALA A 174 17.40 -20.31 -28.76
N ARG A 175 16.24 -20.95 -28.51
CA ARG A 175 15.22 -20.47 -27.58
C ARG A 175 15.77 -20.62 -26.17
N CYS A 176 16.20 -19.54 -25.54
CA CYS A 176 16.56 -19.53 -24.14
C CYS A 176 15.31 -19.20 -23.32
N GLU A 177 14.75 -20.18 -22.62
CA GLU A 177 13.65 -20.02 -21.67
C GLU A 177 14.20 -19.58 -20.31
N GLU A 178 14.69 -18.35 -20.20
CA GLU A 178 14.96 -17.77 -18.88
C GLU A 178 13.77 -16.93 -18.42
N PRO A 179 13.32 -17.11 -17.17
CA PRO A 179 12.21 -16.31 -16.65
C PRO A 179 12.58 -14.85 -16.57
N PHE A 180 11.75 -13.97 -17.13
CA PHE A 180 11.91 -12.50 -17.12
C PHE A 180 11.75 -11.86 -15.72
N VAL A 181 11.88 -12.64 -14.65
CA VAL A 181 11.74 -12.21 -13.27
C VAL A 181 12.71 -11.08 -12.92
N GLU A 182 13.86 -11.03 -13.54
CA GLU A 182 14.89 -10.01 -13.31
C GLU A 182 14.48 -8.59 -13.77
N GLN A 183 13.49 -8.45 -14.64
CA GLN A 183 13.07 -7.12 -15.13
C GLN A 183 12.10 -6.40 -14.20
N TRP A 184 11.43 -7.08 -13.30
CA TRP A 184 10.44 -6.49 -12.40
C TRP A 184 11.00 -5.37 -11.53
N PRO A 185 12.18 -5.51 -10.89
CA PRO A 185 12.75 -4.41 -10.11
C PRO A 185 13.08 -3.18 -10.93
N PHE A 186 13.48 -3.35 -12.21
CA PHE A 186 13.77 -2.24 -13.12
C PHE A 186 12.51 -1.50 -13.53
N ILE A 187 11.44 -2.22 -13.89
CA ILE A 187 10.14 -1.63 -14.21
C ILE A 187 9.63 -0.85 -13.00
N ALA A 188 9.68 -1.45 -11.81
CA ALA A 188 9.25 -0.78 -10.59
C ALA A 188 10.06 0.47 -10.29
N ALA A 189 11.39 0.42 -10.45
CA ALA A 189 12.26 1.57 -10.24
C ALA A 189 11.95 2.69 -11.24
N ALA A 190 11.83 2.37 -12.53
CA ALA A 190 11.49 3.33 -13.57
C ALA A 190 10.11 3.99 -13.33
N MET A 191 9.13 3.20 -12.89
CA MET A 191 7.80 3.71 -12.52
C MET A 191 7.84 4.65 -11.31
N CYS A 192 8.61 4.28 -10.28
CA CYS A 192 8.77 5.13 -9.10
C CYS A 192 9.44 6.47 -9.46
N GLU A 193 10.47 6.44 -10.29
CA GLU A 193 11.17 7.63 -10.77
C GLU A 193 10.28 8.51 -11.65
N ALA A 194 9.66 7.94 -12.69
CA ALA A 194 8.84 8.68 -13.64
C ALA A 194 7.60 9.33 -13.03
N GLY A 195 7.05 8.72 -11.97
CA GLY A 195 5.85 9.19 -11.27
C GLY A 195 6.14 9.94 -9.96
N GLY A 196 7.39 10.00 -9.50
CA GLY A 196 7.75 10.65 -8.23
C GLY A 196 7.35 9.84 -6.99
N PHE A 197 7.17 8.51 -7.08
CA PHE A 197 6.76 7.65 -5.97
C PHE A 197 7.93 7.26 -5.07
N SER A 198 8.63 8.24 -4.48
CA SER A 198 9.83 7.99 -3.67
C SER A 198 9.56 7.25 -2.36
N ASN A 199 8.35 7.36 -1.82
CA ASN A 199 7.91 6.71 -0.58
C ASN A 199 7.16 5.39 -0.77
N VAL A 200 7.30 4.76 -1.95
CA VAL A 200 6.65 3.48 -2.30
C VAL A 200 7.72 2.41 -2.56
N SER A 201 7.50 1.21 -2.03
CA SER A 201 8.39 0.10 -2.32
C SER A 201 8.20 -0.43 -3.75
N LYS A 202 9.29 -0.92 -4.36
CA LYS A 202 9.25 -1.56 -5.69
C LYS A 202 8.24 -2.71 -5.75
N GLN A 203 8.14 -3.49 -4.67
CA GLN A 203 7.16 -4.58 -4.56
C GLN A 203 5.72 -4.06 -4.61
N ALA A 204 5.40 -3.01 -3.83
CA ALA A 204 4.07 -2.40 -3.84
C ALA A 204 3.71 -1.85 -5.23
N MET A 205 4.67 -1.21 -5.91
CA MET A 205 4.50 -0.71 -7.28
C MET A 205 4.11 -1.83 -8.25
N ILE A 206 4.84 -2.97 -8.25
CA ILE A 206 4.51 -4.10 -9.13
C ILE A 206 3.13 -4.66 -8.84
N ILE A 207 2.78 -4.87 -7.57
CA ILE A 207 1.45 -5.35 -7.19
C ILE A 207 0.37 -4.38 -7.72
N ARG A 208 0.60 -3.09 -7.59
CA ARG A 208 -0.35 -2.08 -8.06
C ARG A 208 -0.50 -2.08 -9.59
N LEU A 209 0.60 -2.21 -10.34
CA LEU A 209 0.57 -2.32 -11.80
C LEU A 209 -0.21 -3.55 -12.28
N GLN A 210 -0.02 -4.69 -11.61
CA GLN A 210 -0.78 -5.91 -11.89
C GLN A 210 -2.27 -5.75 -11.56
N ASP A 211 -2.57 -5.13 -10.44
CA ASP A 211 -3.95 -4.89 -10.02
C ASP A 211 -4.71 -3.98 -11.00
N LEU A 212 -4.02 -3.00 -11.58
CA LEU A 212 -4.56 -2.10 -12.60
C LEU A 212 -4.57 -2.71 -14.02
N GLY A 213 -4.08 -3.94 -14.19
CA GLY A 213 -3.98 -4.61 -15.49
C GLY A 213 -2.93 -3.99 -16.43
N LEU A 214 -2.06 -3.11 -15.92
CA LEU A 214 -0.98 -2.48 -16.70
C LEU A 214 0.21 -3.41 -16.90
N LEU A 215 0.38 -4.37 -16.00
CA LEU A 215 1.44 -5.37 -16.04
C LEU A 215 0.82 -6.76 -15.98
N ILE A 216 1.01 -7.55 -17.02
CA ILE A 216 0.47 -8.91 -17.13
C ILE A 216 1.61 -9.92 -17.06
N ASN A 217 1.55 -10.82 -16.09
CA ASN A 217 2.47 -11.94 -15.99
C ASN A 217 1.89 -13.17 -16.69
N GLN A 218 2.46 -13.54 -17.82
CA GLN A 218 2.13 -14.77 -18.56
C GLN A 218 3.19 -15.87 -18.34
N THR A 219 4.15 -15.67 -17.43
CA THR A 219 5.10 -16.70 -17.09
C THR A 219 4.46 -17.80 -16.26
N SER A 220 4.94 -19.03 -16.40
CA SER A 220 4.50 -20.17 -15.56
C SER A 220 4.96 -20.04 -14.10
N THR A 221 5.90 -19.14 -13.84
CA THR A 221 6.51 -18.96 -12.53
C THR A 221 5.72 -17.94 -11.72
N LYS A 222 5.18 -18.37 -10.58
CA LYS A 222 4.66 -17.41 -9.58
C LYS A 222 5.84 -16.60 -9.06
N MET A 223 5.69 -15.27 -9.07
CA MET A 223 6.70 -14.39 -8.53
C MET A 223 6.93 -14.68 -7.04
N ASP A 224 8.14 -15.06 -6.68
CA ASP A 224 8.57 -15.13 -5.29
C ASP A 224 9.08 -13.75 -4.87
N TRP A 225 8.20 -13.00 -4.21
CA TRP A 225 8.49 -11.66 -3.72
C TRP A 225 9.70 -11.59 -2.77
N LYS A 226 10.00 -12.70 -2.07
CA LYS A 226 11.12 -12.75 -1.12
C LYS A 226 12.47 -12.79 -1.82
N THR A 227 12.55 -13.40 -2.99
CA THR A 227 13.79 -13.51 -3.76
C THR A 227 13.97 -12.38 -4.77
N THR A 228 12.88 -11.90 -5.38
CA THR A 228 12.93 -10.90 -6.46
C THR A 228 13.36 -9.51 -5.97
N PHE A 229 13.11 -9.14 -4.72
CA PHE A 229 13.40 -7.81 -4.16
C PHE A 229 14.44 -7.82 -3.02
N ARG A 230 15.17 -8.93 -2.87
CA ARG A 230 16.34 -9.00 -1.99
C ARG A 230 17.58 -8.47 -2.71
N ALA A 231 17.68 -7.17 -2.89
CA ALA A 231 18.93 -6.50 -3.25
C ALA A 231 18.96 -5.12 -2.57
#